data_aebae002cff3af5a3e35443c99dd0921
#
_entry.id   aebae002cff3af5a3e35443c99dd0921
#
_cell.length_a   1.000
_cell.length_b   1.000
_cell.length_c   1.000
_cell.angle_alpha   90.00
_cell.angle_beta   90.00
_cell.angle_gamma   90.00
#
_symmetry.space_group_name_H-M   'P 1'
#
loop_
_entity.id
_entity.type
_entity.pdbx_description
1 polymer ?
#
loop_
_entity_poly.entity_id
_entity_poly.type
_entity_poly.pdbx_seq_one_letter_code
_entity_poly.pdbx_strand_id
1 'polypeptide(L)'
;EMCIRDRDIVIKGAREHNLKNIDLVVPRDKLVVFTGLSGSGKSSLAFDTIYAEGQRRYVESLSSYARMFLGQMEKPDLDSIDGLSPAISIDQKSTSHNPRSTVGTVTEIHDYLRLLYARCGTPHCPKCGREIARQTIDQVVDQVRALPEGTRIQIIAPCVRGRKGEHQKLLDELRREGYVRARIDGTVYDLAEAPALDKKFKHTIEAVIDRLVVKPGVEGRLTDSLETAFRLGKNLAVVQVVDGEELLFSQNYACPDCGVSMEELTPRMFSFNAPYGACPTCSGLGTLLKIDPALVVPDPKLSLSRGAIIIPGWNSGNPGTIASMYFSALCERYGASMDTPFGELPKPLQHAALYGTGEEKLHIQYQKEFGSGTFDTAFEGIIPNMERRYRETQSDYSKQEMEAFMSETPCPACHGKRFKKEVLAVTVGGKNIAQLSDMSVRDARAFLQGLELSPMHRMIAGQVLKEIDARLGFLVNVGLDYLTLSHAASTLSGGEAQRIRLATQIGSGLMGVLYILDEPSIGLHQRDNARLLLSL
;
A
#
# COMPACT_ATOMS: atom_id res chain seq x y z
N GLU A 1 -13.37 -25.71 -49.24
CA GLU A 1 -14.24 -24.84 -48.40
C GLU A 1 -13.76 -24.74 -46.97
N MET A 2 -13.05 -25.72 -46.40
CA MET A 2 -12.54 -25.65 -45.02
C MET A 2 -11.36 -24.69 -44.82
N CYS A 3 -10.57 -24.39 -45.85
CA CYS A 3 -9.41 -23.50 -45.73
C CYS A 3 -9.72 -21.98 -45.81
N ILE A 4 -10.93 -21.60 -46.19
CA ILE A 4 -11.33 -20.17 -46.25
C ILE A 4 -11.88 -19.69 -44.89
N ARG A 5 -12.54 -20.58 -44.12
CA ARG A 5 -13.13 -20.25 -42.82
C ARG A 5 -12.12 -19.93 -41.71
N ASP A 6 -10.85 -20.32 -41.84
CA ASP A 6 -9.82 -20.08 -40.84
C ASP A 6 -9.13 -18.70 -40.96
N ARG A 7 -9.38 -17.97 -42.05
CA ARG A 7 -8.71 -16.68 -42.34
C ARG A 7 -9.53 -15.44 -42.03
N ASP A 8 -10.86 -15.56 -41.94
CA ASP A 8 -11.76 -14.44 -41.80
C ASP A 8 -12.81 -14.64 -40.72
N ILE A 9 -13.30 -13.55 -40.14
CA ILE A 9 -14.48 -13.52 -39.29
C ILE A 9 -15.67 -13.20 -40.23
N VAL A 10 -16.62 -14.13 -40.33
CA VAL A 10 -17.80 -14.00 -41.17
C VAL A 10 -19.02 -13.73 -40.30
N ILE A 11 -19.64 -12.57 -40.45
CA ILE A 11 -20.82 -12.12 -39.72
C ILE A 11 -21.99 -12.14 -40.71
N LYS A 12 -23.13 -12.71 -40.27
CA LYS A 12 -24.38 -12.74 -41.03
C LYS A 12 -25.54 -12.25 -40.23
N GLY A 13 -26.34 -11.38 -40.84
CA GLY A 13 -27.59 -10.92 -40.30
C GLY A 13 -27.47 -10.11 -39.03
N ALA A 14 -26.47 -9.26 -38.86
CA ALA A 14 -26.33 -8.44 -37.65
C ALA A 14 -27.42 -7.35 -37.58
N ARG A 15 -28.22 -7.35 -36.49
CA ARG A 15 -29.39 -6.47 -36.27
C ARG A 15 -29.37 -5.75 -34.94
N GLU A 16 -28.26 -5.82 -34.23
CA GLU A 16 -28.15 -5.20 -32.91
C GLU A 16 -28.35 -3.68 -32.99
N HIS A 17 -29.18 -3.11 -32.11
CA HIS A 17 -29.55 -1.70 -32.08
C HIS A 17 -30.03 -1.15 -33.43
N ASN A 18 -29.21 -0.31 -34.08
CA ASN A 18 -29.54 0.35 -35.33
C ASN A 18 -28.97 -0.33 -36.59
N LEU A 19 -28.38 -1.52 -36.44
CA LEU A 19 -27.87 -2.30 -37.58
C LEU A 19 -29.03 -2.86 -38.43
N LYS A 20 -28.89 -2.77 -39.75
CA LYS A 20 -29.95 -3.09 -40.70
C LYS A 20 -29.71 -4.44 -41.36
N ASN A 21 -29.60 -5.53 -40.58
CA ASN A 21 -29.42 -6.89 -41.08
C ASN A 21 -28.21 -6.97 -42.03
N ILE A 22 -27.04 -6.59 -41.52
CA ILE A 22 -25.82 -6.52 -42.33
C ILE A 22 -25.03 -7.80 -42.29
N ASP A 23 -24.45 -8.16 -43.48
CA ASP A 23 -23.49 -9.22 -43.65
C ASP A 23 -22.10 -8.59 -43.83
N LEU A 24 -21.08 -9.13 -43.15
CA LEU A 24 -19.73 -8.59 -43.22
C LEU A 24 -18.68 -9.69 -43.10
N VAL A 25 -17.58 -9.53 -43.83
CA VAL A 25 -16.38 -10.37 -43.72
C VAL A 25 -15.23 -9.49 -43.22
N VAL A 26 -14.65 -9.87 -42.06
CA VAL A 26 -13.53 -9.14 -41.44
C VAL A 26 -12.29 -10.04 -41.46
N PRO A 27 -11.19 -9.61 -42.11
CA PRO A 27 -9.97 -10.41 -42.15
C PRO A 27 -9.35 -10.56 -40.75
N ARG A 28 -8.84 -11.76 -40.45
CA ARG A 28 -8.08 -12.02 -39.24
C ARG A 28 -6.62 -11.60 -39.39
N ASP A 29 -5.94 -11.40 -38.26
CA ASP A 29 -4.52 -11.03 -38.16
C ASP A 29 -4.20 -9.72 -38.93
N LYS A 30 -5.16 -8.79 -38.98
CA LYS A 30 -5.05 -7.49 -39.62
C LYS A 30 -5.59 -6.39 -38.69
N LEU A 31 -5.05 -5.19 -38.85
CA LEU A 31 -5.65 -3.97 -38.32
C LEU A 31 -6.82 -3.56 -39.20
N VAL A 32 -8.04 -3.66 -38.69
CA VAL A 32 -9.27 -3.28 -39.39
C VAL A 32 -9.85 -2.03 -38.76
N VAL A 33 -10.22 -1.04 -39.56
CA VAL A 33 -10.77 0.24 -39.07
C VAL A 33 -12.21 0.39 -39.53
N PHE A 34 -13.14 0.52 -38.56
CA PHE A 34 -14.53 0.87 -38.85
C PHE A 34 -14.70 2.38 -38.80
N THR A 35 -15.11 2.97 -39.95
CA THR A 35 -15.33 4.41 -40.07
C THR A 35 -16.79 4.73 -40.39
N GLY A 36 -17.23 5.94 -40.03
CA GLY A 36 -18.59 6.41 -40.33
C GLY A 36 -19.02 7.53 -39.39
N LEU A 37 -20.16 8.12 -39.67
CA LEU A 37 -20.76 9.18 -38.84
C LEU A 37 -21.13 8.69 -37.45
N SER A 38 -21.26 9.62 -36.46
CA SER A 38 -21.81 9.28 -35.16
C SER A 38 -23.22 8.68 -35.30
N GLY A 39 -23.52 7.61 -34.58
CA GLY A 39 -24.80 6.89 -34.68
C GLY A 39 -24.92 5.97 -35.91
N SER A 40 -23.85 5.74 -36.71
CA SER A 40 -23.90 4.83 -37.88
C SER A 40 -23.83 3.33 -37.51
N GLY A 41 -23.76 2.95 -36.25
CA GLY A 41 -23.71 1.56 -35.82
C GLY A 41 -22.32 0.96 -35.65
N LYS A 42 -21.24 1.75 -35.72
CA LYS A 42 -19.85 1.26 -35.56
C LYS A 42 -19.65 0.53 -34.22
N SER A 43 -20.04 1.19 -33.14
CA SER A 43 -19.93 0.62 -31.79
C SER A 43 -20.86 -0.57 -31.60
N SER A 44 -22.10 -0.51 -32.14
CA SER A 44 -23.05 -1.64 -32.10
C SER A 44 -22.49 -2.87 -32.82
N LEU A 45 -21.79 -2.71 -33.92
CA LEU A 45 -21.15 -3.83 -34.62
C LEU A 45 -19.92 -4.35 -33.85
N ALA A 46 -19.04 -3.45 -33.41
CA ALA A 46 -17.76 -3.84 -32.80
C ALA A 46 -17.93 -4.38 -31.38
N PHE A 47 -18.69 -3.67 -30.52
CA PHE A 47 -18.83 -4.00 -29.10
C PHE A 47 -20.08 -4.84 -28.83
N ASP A 48 -21.26 -4.39 -29.26
CA ASP A 48 -22.50 -5.05 -28.91
C ASP A 48 -22.76 -6.33 -29.74
N THR A 49 -22.07 -6.51 -30.88
CA THR A 49 -22.17 -7.71 -31.72
C THR A 49 -20.91 -8.59 -31.62
N ILE A 50 -19.77 -8.12 -32.15
CA ILE A 50 -18.54 -8.96 -32.28
C ILE A 50 -17.96 -9.30 -30.91
N TYR A 51 -17.72 -8.27 -30.06
CA TYR A 51 -17.16 -8.50 -28.72
C TYR A 51 -18.12 -9.29 -27.85
N ALA A 52 -19.40 -8.92 -27.81
CA ALA A 52 -20.40 -9.56 -26.98
C ALA A 52 -20.53 -11.05 -27.30
N GLU A 53 -20.56 -11.44 -28.58
CA GLU A 53 -20.60 -12.86 -28.99
C GLU A 53 -19.29 -13.58 -28.69
N GLY A 54 -18.13 -12.93 -28.87
CA GLY A 54 -16.83 -13.48 -28.51
C GLY A 54 -16.71 -13.78 -27.02
N GLN A 55 -17.16 -12.84 -26.21
CA GLN A 55 -17.19 -12.98 -24.74
C GLN A 55 -18.20 -14.03 -24.29
N ARG A 56 -19.39 -14.07 -24.89
CA ARG A 56 -20.41 -15.07 -24.61
C ARG A 56 -19.88 -16.49 -24.86
N ARG A 57 -19.27 -16.75 -26.02
CA ARG A 57 -18.68 -18.07 -26.36
C ARG A 57 -17.53 -18.44 -25.42
N TYR A 58 -16.71 -17.45 -25.05
CA TYR A 58 -15.64 -17.68 -24.08
C TYR A 58 -16.20 -18.11 -22.73
N VAL A 59 -17.19 -17.39 -22.20
CA VAL A 59 -17.87 -17.73 -20.94
C VAL A 59 -18.55 -19.11 -21.03
N GLU A 60 -19.18 -19.45 -22.15
CA GLU A 60 -19.79 -20.78 -22.38
C GLU A 60 -18.77 -21.93 -22.37
N SER A 61 -17.53 -21.67 -22.78
CA SER A 61 -16.45 -22.65 -22.76
C SER A 61 -15.92 -22.94 -21.35
N LEU A 62 -16.23 -22.11 -20.37
CA LEU A 62 -15.79 -22.27 -18.99
C LEU A 62 -16.61 -23.33 -18.22
N SER A 63 -16.08 -23.78 -17.09
CA SER A 63 -16.79 -24.72 -16.20
C SER A 63 -18.14 -24.16 -15.72
N SER A 64 -19.09 -25.03 -15.40
CA SER A 64 -20.40 -24.64 -14.88
C SER A 64 -20.31 -23.78 -13.61
N TYR A 65 -19.30 -24.04 -12.78
CA TYR A 65 -19.01 -23.25 -11.59
C TYR A 65 -18.58 -21.80 -11.94
N ALA A 66 -17.65 -21.61 -12.86
CA ALA A 66 -17.21 -20.30 -13.31
C ALA A 66 -18.34 -19.49 -13.98
N ARG A 67 -19.19 -20.16 -14.78
CA ARG A 67 -20.37 -19.53 -15.40
C ARG A 67 -21.39 -19.00 -14.39
N MET A 68 -21.54 -19.67 -13.26
CA MET A 68 -22.46 -19.24 -12.20
C MET A 68 -22.04 -17.87 -11.58
N PHE A 69 -20.74 -17.58 -11.53
CA PHE A 69 -20.23 -16.30 -11.03
C PHE A 69 -20.23 -15.18 -12.09
N LEU A 70 -20.02 -15.51 -13.35
CA LEU A 70 -19.93 -14.54 -14.45
C LEU A 70 -21.31 -14.13 -14.99
N GLY A 71 -22.35 -14.87 -14.65
CA GLY A 71 -23.69 -14.67 -15.15
C GLY A 71 -23.90 -15.21 -16.58
N GLN A 72 -25.17 -15.27 -17.02
CA GLN A 72 -25.51 -15.56 -18.41
C GLN A 72 -25.43 -14.26 -19.22
N MET A 73 -24.70 -14.30 -20.32
CA MET A 73 -24.66 -13.19 -21.29
C MET A 73 -25.76 -13.41 -22.32
N GLU A 74 -26.48 -12.36 -22.65
CA GLU A 74 -27.49 -12.39 -23.70
C GLU A 74 -26.81 -12.60 -25.08
N LYS A 75 -27.46 -13.36 -25.95
CA LYS A 75 -26.96 -13.55 -27.32
C LYS A 75 -27.29 -12.29 -28.14
N PRO A 76 -26.30 -11.68 -28.81
CA PRO A 76 -26.56 -10.57 -29.71
C PRO A 76 -27.53 -10.96 -30.85
N ASP A 77 -28.29 -10.00 -31.35
CA ASP A 77 -29.23 -10.22 -32.46
C ASP A 77 -28.47 -10.33 -33.80
N LEU A 78 -28.14 -11.58 -34.13
CA LEU A 78 -27.45 -11.94 -35.37
C LEU A 78 -27.81 -13.37 -35.78
N ASP A 79 -27.70 -13.71 -37.07
CA ASP A 79 -27.93 -15.06 -37.56
C ASP A 79 -26.76 -15.97 -37.21
N SER A 80 -25.53 -15.62 -37.62
CA SER A 80 -24.32 -16.37 -37.29
C SER A 80 -23.06 -15.49 -37.34
N ILE A 81 -22.05 -15.91 -36.55
CA ILE A 81 -20.70 -15.39 -36.65
C ILE A 81 -19.71 -16.54 -36.56
N ASP A 82 -18.85 -16.70 -37.57
CA ASP A 82 -17.86 -17.74 -37.68
C ASP A 82 -16.44 -17.16 -37.67
N GLY A 83 -15.44 -17.96 -37.29
CA GLY A 83 -14.03 -17.57 -37.25
C GLY A 83 -13.66 -16.63 -36.09
N LEU A 84 -14.52 -16.48 -35.05
CA LEU A 84 -14.30 -15.57 -33.94
C LEU A 84 -13.26 -16.12 -32.96
N SER A 85 -12.27 -15.32 -32.61
CA SER A 85 -11.30 -15.57 -31.53
C SER A 85 -11.83 -15.01 -30.20
N PRO A 86 -11.25 -15.42 -29.05
CA PRO A 86 -11.49 -14.73 -27.79
C PRO A 86 -11.29 -13.22 -27.97
N ALA A 87 -12.22 -12.41 -27.49
CA ALA A 87 -12.22 -10.98 -27.73
C ALA A 87 -11.93 -10.19 -26.44
N ILE A 88 -11.15 -9.13 -26.57
CA ILE A 88 -10.87 -8.16 -25.49
C ILE A 88 -11.31 -6.78 -25.98
N SER A 89 -12.12 -6.09 -25.18
CA SER A 89 -12.52 -4.71 -25.47
C SER A 89 -11.75 -3.70 -24.63
N ILE A 90 -11.41 -2.58 -25.27
CA ILE A 90 -10.79 -1.43 -24.64
C ILE A 90 -11.67 -0.20 -24.94
N ASP A 91 -12.62 0.03 -24.05
CA ASP A 91 -13.56 1.12 -24.11
C ASP A 91 -13.10 2.37 -23.35
N GLN A 92 -13.78 3.49 -23.57
CA GLN A 92 -13.47 4.78 -22.95
C GLN A 92 -14.09 4.96 -21.54
N LYS A 93 -15.08 4.15 -21.16
CA LYS A 93 -16.07 4.50 -20.11
C LYS A 93 -15.71 4.19 -18.69
N SER A 94 -14.63 3.51 -18.32
CA SER A 94 -14.41 3.11 -16.93
C SER A 94 -13.08 3.57 -16.34
N THR A 95 -13.10 4.69 -15.61
CA THR A 95 -12.07 5.01 -14.63
C THR A 95 -12.27 4.14 -13.39
N SER A 96 -11.21 3.56 -12.84
CA SER A 96 -11.29 2.80 -11.60
C SER A 96 -11.57 3.76 -10.44
N HIS A 97 -12.68 3.56 -9.73
CA HIS A 97 -13.00 4.31 -8.50
C HIS A 97 -12.30 3.76 -7.24
N ASN A 98 -11.48 2.72 -7.38
CA ASN A 98 -10.79 2.16 -6.24
C ASN A 98 -9.60 3.06 -5.83
N PRO A 99 -9.61 3.65 -4.62
CA PRO A 99 -8.56 4.58 -4.17
C PRO A 99 -7.19 3.92 -3.99
N ARG A 100 -7.15 2.59 -3.98
CA ARG A 100 -5.90 1.81 -3.90
C ARG A 100 -5.27 1.52 -5.25
N SER A 101 -6.01 1.74 -6.35
CA SER A 101 -5.49 1.51 -7.70
C SER A 101 -4.54 2.63 -8.11
N THR A 102 -3.36 2.27 -8.60
CA THR A 102 -2.35 3.18 -9.16
C THR A 102 -1.98 2.74 -10.56
N VAL A 103 -1.32 3.61 -11.33
CA VAL A 103 -0.77 3.25 -12.64
C VAL A 103 0.06 1.98 -12.54
N GLY A 104 0.96 1.89 -11.54
CA GLY A 104 1.80 0.70 -11.32
C GLY A 104 1.03 -0.58 -11.04
N THR A 105 -0.12 -0.52 -10.34
CA THR A 105 -0.94 -1.71 -10.07
C THR A 105 -1.82 -2.11 -11.25
N VAL A 106 -2.37 -1.14 -11.98
CA VAL A 106 -3.21 -1.41 -13.15
C VAL A 106 -2.39 -1.99 -14.31
N THR A 107 -1.12 -1.56 -14.45
CA THR A 107 -0.18 -2.08 -15.45
C THR A 107 0.57 -3.34 -15.02
N GLU A 108 0.30 -3.86 -13.84
CA GLU A 108 1.00 -5.00 -13.21
C GLU A 108 2.49 -4.76 -12.95
N ILE A 109 3.05 -3.59 -13.31
CA ILE A 109 4.46 -3.26 -13.09
C ILE A 109 4.81 -3.38 -11.61
N HIS A 110 3.90 -2.96 -10.73
CA HIS A 110 4.10 -3.04 -9.28
C HIS A 110 4.30 -4.48 -8.78
N ASP A 111 3.68 -5.48 -9.40
CA ASP A 111 3.85 -6.88 -9.00
C ASP A 111 5.26 -7.40 -9.36
N TYR A 112 5.81 -6.97 -10.49
CA TYR A 112 7.19 -7.25 -10.85
C TYR A 112 8.19 -6.48 -9.97
N LEU A 113 7.89 -5.22 -9.60
CA LEU A 113 8.71 -4.47 -8.65
C LEU A 113 8.77 -5.16 -7.28
N ARG A 114 7.65 -5.69 -6.79
CA ARG A 114 7.62 -6.48 -5.54
C ARG A 114 8.55 -7.68 -5.60
N LEU A 115 8.61 -8.38 -6.73
CA LEU A 115 9.53 -9.50 -6.95
C LEU A 115 10.99 -9.01 -6.98
N LEU A 116 11.27 -7.92 -7.68
CA LEU A 116 12.60 -7.32 -7.77
C LEU A 116 13.12 -6.94 -6.39
N TYR A 117 12.34 -6.19 -5.60
CA TYR A 117 12.73 -5.74 -4.26
C TYR A 117 12.86 -6.90 -3.27
N ALA A 118 12.03 -7.92 -3.37
CA ALA A 118 12.13 -9.11 -2.51
C ALA A 118 13.37 -9.96 -2.79
N ARG A 119 13.85 -9.99 -4.04
CA ARG A 119 14.95 -10.87 -4.46
C ARG A 119 16.31 -10.17 -4.52
N CYS A 120 16.33 -8.88 -4.88
CA CYS A 120 17.54 -8.11 -5.12
C CYS A 120 17.63 -6.88 -4.22
N GLY A 121 16.69 -6.67 -3.31
CA GLY A 121 16.68 -5.53 -2.40
C GLY A 121 17.73 -5.64 -1.31
N THR A 122 18.43 -4.55 -1.07
CA THR A 122 19.38 -4.38 0.04
C THR A 122 18.63 -3.72 1.21
N PRO A 123 18.44 -4.43 2.33
CA PRO A 123 17.75 -3.87 3.48
C PRO A 123 18.68 -2.97 4.30
N HIS A 124 18.10 -1.89 4.82
CA HIS A 124 18.77 -0.95 5.70
C HIS A 124 18.00 -0.81 7.02
N CYS A 125 18.67 -0.40 8.06
CA CYS A 125 18.01 -0.12 9.33
C CYS A 125 17.09 1.10 9.21
N PRO A 126 15.80 0.98 9.53
CA PRO A 126 14.86 2.10 9.45
C PRO A 126 15.15 3.22 10.46
N LYS A 127 16.04 3.00 11.43
CA LYS A 127 16.45 4.01 12.44
C LYS A 127 17.76 4.71 12.08
N CYS A 128 18.81 3.96 11.76
CA CYS A 128 20.16 4.52 11.53
C CYS A 128 20.60 4.50 10.06
N GLY A 129 19.84 3.84 9.16
CA GLY A 129 20.19 3.76 7.74
C GLY A 129 21.31 2.78 7.39
N ARG A 130 21.91 2.11 8.37
CA ARG A 130 22.98 1.13 8.12
C ARG A 130 22.44 -0.05 7.32
N GLU A 131 23.22 -0.54 6.37
CA GLU A 131 22.89 -1.76 5.64
C GLU A 131 22.84 -2.96 6.60
N ILE A 132 21.83 -3.80 6.41
CA ILE A 132 21.58 -4.99 7.23
C ILE A 132 21.75 -6.22 6.34
N ALA A 133 22.68 -7.09 6.68
CA ALA A 133 22.88 -8.36 5.99
C ALA A 133 22.39 -9.52 6.87
N ARG A 134 21.94 -10.60 6.23
CA ARG A 134 21.83 -11.92 6.87
C ARG A 134 23.23 -12.46 7.06
N GLN A 135 23.50 -12.98 8.24
CA GLN A 135 24.75 -13.70 8.50
C GLN A 135 24.48 -15.20 8.37
N THR A 136 25.24 -15.88 7.51
CA THR A 136 25.26 -17.33 7.49
C THR A 136 26.06 -17.85 8.69
N ILE A 137 25.80 -19.08 9.11
CA ILE A 137 26.55 -19.70 10.23
C ILE A 137 28.06 -19.69 9.92
N ASP A 138 28.44 -20.00 8.69
CA ASP A 138 29.86 -19.99 8.27
C ASP A 138 30.50 -18.61 8.44
N GLN A 139 29.77 -17.53 8.05
CA GLN A 139 30.26 -16.17 8.26
C GLN A 139 30.41 -15.81 9.74
N VAL A 140 29.49 -16.30 10.59
CA VAL A 140 29.59 -16.09 12.05
C VAL A 140 30.78 -16.87 12.60
N VAL A 141 30.97 -18.11 12.18
CA VAL A 141 32.13 -18.93 12.56
C VAL A 141 33.44 -18.25 12.17
N ASP A 142 33.54 -17.73 10.94
CA ASP A 142 34.74 -17.03 10.46
C ASP A 142 35.03 -15.76 11.28
N GLN A 143 33.99 -14.98 11.63
CA GLN A 143 34.13 -13.79 12.47
C GLN A 143 34.58 -14.14 13.89
N VAL A 144 34.03 -15.21 14.48
CA VAL A 144 34.41 -15.65 15.82
C VAL A 144 35.85 -16.20 15.83
N ARG A 145 36.27 -16.90 14.76
CA ARG A 145 37.65 -17.37 14.58
C ARG A 145 38.69 -16.26 14.38
N ALA A 146 38.25 -15.10 13.88
CA ALA A 146 39.10 -13.93 13.74
C ALA A 146 39.50 -13.28 15.07
N LEU A 147 38.84 -13.68 16.18
CA LEU A 147 39.23 -13.26 17.53
C LEU A 147 40.60 -13.87 17.91
N PRO A 148 41.39 -13.23 18.79
CA PRO A 148 42.68 -13.73 19.20
C PRO A 148 42.60 -15.17 19.75
N GLU A 149 43.61 -16.00 19.41
CA GLU A 149 43.69 -17.36 19.94
C GLU A 149 43.79 -17.35 21.48
N GLY A 150 43.10 -18.28 22.13
CA GLY A 150 42.97 -18.31 23.58
C GLY A 150 41.82 -17.50 24.16
N THR A 151 41.10 -16.72 23.33
CA THR A 151 39.91 -15.96 23.78
C THR A 151 38.82 -16.92 24.29
N ARG A 152 38.34 -16.65 25.50
CA ARG A 152 37.22 -17.39 26.11
C ARG A 152 35.90 -16.75 25.65
N ILE A 153 35.02 -17.55 25.09
CA ILE A 153 33.72 -17.10 24.60
C ILE A 153 32.59 -17.92 25.22
N GLN A 154 31.41 -17.29 25.34
CA GLN A 154 30.15 -17.95 25.66
C GLN A 154 29.19 -17.77 24.49
N ILE A 155 28.55 -18.84 24.08
CA ILE A 155 27.49 -18.82 23.05
C ILE A 155 26.15 -18.81 23.78
N ILE A 156 25.34 -17.82 23.50
CA ILE A 156 24.13 -17.49 24.24
C ILE A 156 22.97 -17.34 23.27
N ALA A 157 21.82 -17.96 23.63
CA ALA A 157 20.57 -17.85 22.88
C ALA A 157 19.61 -16.89 23.59
N PRO A 158 19.24 -15.73 23.00
CA PRO A 158 18.27 -14.80 23.58
C PRO A 158 16.84 -15.32 23.41
N CYS A 159 16.25 -15.89 24.48
CA CYS A 159 14.91 -16.48 24.48
C CYS A 159 13.81 -15.45 24.72
N VAL A 160 14.03 -14.51 25.65
CA VAL A 160 13.12 -13.40 25.99
C VAL A 160 13.91 -12.10 26.04
N ARG A 161 13.43 -11.05 25.40
CA ARG A 161 14.05 -9.72 25.40
C ARG A 161 13.05 -8.66 25.87
N GLY A 162 13.24 -8.15 27.09
CA GLY A 162 12.50 -7.03 27.65
C GLY A 162 10.98 -7.21 27.71
N ARG A 163 10.48 -8.42 27.99
CA ARG A 163 9.05 -8.73 28.09
C ARG A 163 8.62 -8.91 29.54
N LYS A 164 7.43 -8.39 29.88
CA LYS A 164 6.81 -8.63 31.18
C LYS A 164 6.33 -10.08 31.30
N GLY A 165 6.45 -10.66 32.48
CA GLY A 165 5.97 -12.00 32.80
C GLY A 165 6.89 -12.76 33.73
N GLU A 166 6.40 -13.80 34.35
CA GLU A 166 7.16 -14.72 35.25
C GLU A 166 8.03 -15.70 34.45
N HIS A 167 7.71 -15.94 33.18
CA HIS A 167 8.42 -16.81 32.24
C HIS A 167 8.77 -18.21 32.76
N GLN A 168 8.07 -18.70 33.81
CA GLN A 168 8.34 -19.96 34.46
C GLN A 168 8.32 -21.15 33.49
N LYS A 169 7.34 -21.17 32.57
CA LYS A 169 7.23 -22.25 31.56
C LYS A 169 8.49 -22.37 30.72
N LEU A 170 9.04 -21.23 30.29
CA LEU A 170 10.28 -21.21 29.48
C LEU A 170 11.46 -21.74 30.31
N LEU A 171 11.61 -21.31 31.55
CA LEU A 171 12.70 -21.80 32.43
C LEU A 171 12.59 -23.31 32.64
N ASP A 172 11.37 -23.84 32.82
CA ASP A 172 11.12 -25.27 32.95
C ASP A 172 11.35 -26.04 31.63
N GLU A 173 11.08 -25.44 30.48
CA GLU A 173 11.40 -26.00 29.17
C GLU A 173 12.92 -26.09 28.97
N LEU A 174 13.65 -25.03 29.26
CA LEU A 174 15.11 -25.01 29.18
C LEU A 174 15.75 -26.08 30.08
N ARG A 175 15.24 -26.26 31.30
CA ARG A 175 15.68 -27.34 32.21
C ARG A 175 15.44 -28.73 31.61
N ARG A 176 14.26 -28.98 31.03
CA ARG A 176 13.91 -30.26 30.43
C ARG A 176 14.74 -30.60 29.20
N GLU A 177 15.11 -29.58 28.42
CA GLU A 177 16.00 -29.71 27.26
C GLU A 177 17.48 -29.90 27.65
N GLY A 178 17.82 -29.85 28.96
CA GLY A 178 19.16 -30.13 29.47
C GLY A 178 20.10 -28.94 29.55
N TYR A 179 19.59 -27.71 29.38
CA TYR A 179 20.41 -26.52 29.61
C TYR A 179 20.65 -26.34 31.12
N VAL A 180 21.91 -26.00 31.46
CA VAL A 180 22.32 -25.88 32.85
C VAL A 180 22.23 -24.44 33.37
N ARG A 181 22.49 -23.45 32.47
CA ARG A 181 22.63 -22.05 32.87
C ARG A 181 21.82 -21.12 31.97
N ALA A 182 21.28 -20.07 32.59
CA ALA A 182 20.68 -18.95 31.88
C ALA A 182 21.18 -17.62 32.43
N ARG A 183 21.32 -16.63 31.56
CA ARG A 183 21.56 -15.24 31.93
C ARG A 183 20.18 -14.56 32.03
N ILE A 184 19.84 -14.09 33.23
CA ILE A 184 18.59 -13.41 33.53
C ILE A 184 18.93 -11.98 33.97
N ASP A 185 18.41 -11.02 33.24
CA ASP A 185 18.64 -9.58 33.45
C ASP A 185 20.12 -9.22 33.61
N GLY A 186 20.98 -9.86 32.81
CA GLY A 186 22.42 -9.66 32.77
C GLY A 186 23.24 -10.54 33.71
N THR A 187 22.61 -11.25 34.69
CA THR A 187 23.27 -12.11 35.67
C THR A 187 23.11 -13.58 35.29
N VAL A 188 24.20 -14.36 35.32
CA VAL A 188 24.18 -15.79 35.01
C VAL A 188 23.80 -16.58 36.24
N TYR A 189 22.74 -17.39 36.15
CA TYR A 189 22.26 -18.30 37.17
C TYR A 189 22.33 -19.75 36.68
N ASP A 190 22.51 -20.67 37.63
CA ASP A 190 22.16 -22.06 37.39
C ASP A 190 20.63 -22.17 37.26
N LEU A 191 20.14 -22.85 36.22
CA LEU A 191 18.70 -22.96 35.99
C LEU A 191 17.97 -23.67 37.15
N ALA A 192 18.68 -24.52 37.92
CA ALA A 192 18.11 -25.15 39.10
C ALA A 192 17.84 -24.14 40.25
N GLU A 193 18.65 -23.07 40.29
CA GLU A 193 18.60 -22.05 41.35
C GLU A 193 18.10 -20.68 40.80
N ALA A 194 17.47 -20.66 39.62
CA ALA A 194 16.99 -19.43 39.00
C ALA A 194 15.92 -18.76 39.90
N PRO A 195 16.03 -17.43 40.10
CA PRO A 195 15.10 -16.70 40.94
C PRO A 195 13.69 -16.67 40.33
N ALA A 196 12.65 -16.60 41.19
CA ALA A 196 11.29 -16.33 40.73
C ALA A 196 11.19 -14.90 40.18
N LEU A 197 10.70 -14.77 38.97
CA LEU A 197 10.59 -13.47 38.27
C LEU A 197 9.25 -12.80 38.57
N ASP A 198 9.25 -11.47 38.76
CA ASP A 198 8.04 -10.70 39.01
C ASP A 198 7.38 -10.33 37.67
N LYS A 199 6.12 -10.74 37.49
CA LYS A 199 5.32 -10.47 36.28
C LYS A 199 5.13 -8.98 35.95
N LYS A 200 5.37 -8.07 36.88
CA LYS A 200 5.22 -6.62 36.69
C LYS A 200 6.39 -5.99 35.95
N PHE A 201 7.57 -6.60 36.05
CA PHE A 201 8.79 -6.09 35.41
C PHE A 201 9.04 -6.72 34.06
N LYS A 202 9.89 -6.05 33.26
CA LYS A 202 10.39 -6.58 31.98
C LYS A 202 11.63 -7.39 32.27
N HIS A 203 11.68 -8.62 31.78
CA HIS A 203 12.83 -9.52 31.94
C HIS A 203 13.46 -9.83 30.58
N THR A 204 14.77 -10.06 30.61
CA THR A 204 15.56 -10.59 29.51
C THR A 204 16.13 -11.93 29.96
N ILE A 205 15.81 -13.01 29.22
CA ILE A 205 16.24 -14.38 29.56
C ILE A 205 16.98 -14.95 28.36
N GLU A 206 18.18 -15.42 28.59
CA GLU A 206 19.09 -15.90 27.57
C GLU A 206 19.71 -17.22 28.04
N ALA A 207 19.57 -18.28 27.25
CA ALA A 207 20.15 -19.58 27.56
C ALA A 207 21.65 -19.61 27.20
N VAL A 208 22.50 -20.05 28.10
CA VAL A 208 23.91 -20.28 27.81
C VAL A 208 24.05 -21.67 27.16
N ILE A 209 24.40 -21.69 25.87
CA ILE A 209 24.47 -22.90 25.07
C ILE A 209 25.80 -23.60 25.26
N ASP A 210 26.90 -22.87 25.14
CA ASP A 210 28.25 -23.44 25.26
C ASP A 210 29.26 -22.41 25.73
N ARG A 211 30.42 -22.91 26.22
CA ARG A 211 31.59 -22.12 26.61
C ARG A 211 32.82 -22.70 25.90
N LEU A 212 33.41 -21.90 25.05
CA LEU A 212 34.51 -22.33 24.18
C LEU A 212 35.74 -21.43 24.36
N VAL A 213 36.86 -21.97 23.94
CA VAL A 213 38.09 -21.21 23.77
C VAL A 213 38.43 -21.21 22.29
N VAL A 214 38.68 -20.04 21.74
CA VAL A 214 39.08 -19.88 20.33
C VAL A 214 40.44 -20.51 20.11
N LYS A 215 40.48 -21.59 19.35
CA LYS A 215 41.71 -22.34 19.01
C LYS A 215 41.49 -23.09 17.69
N PRO A 216 42.55 -23.51 16.99
CA PRO A 216 42.43 -24.37 15.81
C PRO A 216 41.66 -25.67 16.13
N GLY A 217 40.70 -26.05 15.24
CA GLY A 217 39.90 -27.25 15.38
C GLY A 217 38.62 -27.09 16.23
N VAL A 218 38.24 -25.85 16.63
CA VAL A 218 37.03 -25.58 17.38
C VAL A 218 35.79 -25.45 16.45
N GLU A 219 35.97 -25.39 15.13
CA GLU A 219 34.97 -25.02 14.12
C GLU A 219 33.72 -25.86 14.20
N GLY A 220 33.82 -27.18 14.22
CA GLY A 220 32.67 -28.09 14.26
C GLY A 220 31.81 -27.86 15.49
N ARG A 221 32.44 -27.79 16.67
CA ARG A 221 31.71 -27.55 17.94
C ARG A 221 31.12 -26.14 17.99
N LEU A 222 31.82 -25.13 17.43
CA LEU A 222 31.32 -23.78 17.32
C LEU A 222 30.08 -23.70 16.41
N THR A 223 30.11 -24.39 15.27
CA THR A 223 28.98 -24.49 14.35
C THR A 223 27.77 -25.13 15.02
N ASP A 224 27.91 -26.29 15.67
CA ASP A 224 26.82 -26.99 16.37
C ASP A 224 26.21 -26.14 17.48
N SER A 225 27.06 -25.41 18.22
CA SER A 225 26.61 -24.53 19.30
C SER A 225 25.88 -23.31 18.77
N LEU A 226 26.33 -22.72 17.65
CA LEU A 226 25.67 -21.59 16.99
C LEU A 226 24.33 -22.03 16.37
N GLU A 227 24.24 -23.20 15.72
CA GLU A 227 22.99 -23.75 15.22
C GLU A 227 21.95 -23.91 16.33
N THR A 228 22.38 -24.45 17.46
CA THR A 228 21.53 -24.58 18.66
C THR A 228 21.10 -23.21 19.19
N ALA A 229 22.03 -22.24 19.26
CA ALA A 229 21.74 -20.90 19.71
C ALA A 229 20.74 -20.19 18.77
N PHE A 230 20.92 -20.28 17.46
CA PHE A 230 20.01 -19.69 16.48
C PHE A 230 18.61 -20.33 16.52
N ARG A 231 18.53 -21.66 16.68
CA ARG A 231 17.25 -22.36 16.82
C ARG A 231 16.49 -21.89 18.04
N LEU A 232 17.12 -21.84 19.21
CA LEU A 232 16.50 -21.46 20.48
C LEU A 232 16.23 -19.94 20.54
N GLY A 233 17.17 -19.11 20.05
CA GLY A 233 17.07 -17.66 20.01
C GLY A 233 16.26 -17.10 18.85
N LYS A 234 15.51 -17.94 18.09
CA LYS A 234 14.70 -17.54 16.95
C LYS A 234 15.51 -16.76 15.91
N ASN A 235 16.59 -17.39 15.43
CA ASN A 235 17.56 -16.87 14.50
C ASN A 235 18.45 -15.74 15.04
N LEU A 236 18.53 -15.58 16.37
CA LEU A 236 19.47 -14.69 17.05
C LEU A 236 20.43 -15.53 17.91
N ALA A 237 21.71 -15.16 17.90
CA ALA A 237 22.73 -15.71 18.77
C ALA A 237 23.63 -14.57 19.27
N VAL A 238 24.10 -14.68 20.51
CA VAL A 238 25.07 -13.78 21.12
C VAL A 238 26.34 -14.57 21.40
N VAL A 239 27.45 -14.05 20.94
CA VAL A 239 28.78 -14.55 21.34
C VAL A 239 29.39 -13.51 22.27
N GLN A 240 29.45 -13.84 23.56
CA GLN A 240 30.07 -12.99 24.57
C GLN A 240 31.52 -13.39 24.76
N VAL A 241 32.43 -12.45 24.59
CA VAL A 241 33.81 -12.59 25.03
C VAL A 241 33.83 -12.43 26.54
N VAL A 242 34.38 -13.40 27.26
CA VAL A 242 34.45 -13.33 28.73
C VAL A 242 35.30 -12.13 29.14
N ASP A 243 34.72 -11.25 29.95
CA ASP A 243 35.32 -9.96 30.35
C ASP A 243 35.54 -8.96 29.20
N GLY A 244 34.81 -9.13 28.06
CA GLY A 244 34.92 -8.31 26.87
C GLY A 244 33.58 -7.99 26.22
N GLU A 245 33.62 -7.70 24.92
CA GLU A 245 32.47 -7.28 24.14
C GLU A 245 31.49 -8.42 23.85
N GLU A 246 30.23 -8.05 23.63
CA GLU A 246 29.20 -8.94 23.12
C GLU A 246 29.00 -8.73 21.62
N LEU A 247 29.08 -9.82 20.87
CA LEU A 247 28.80 -9.84 19.42
C LEU A 247 27.43 -10.45 19.21
N LEU A 248 26.48 -9.63 18.75
CA LEU A 248 25.13 -10.08 18.36
C LEU A 248 25.13 -10.51 16.90
N PHE A 249 24.74 -11.74 16.66
CA PHE A 249 24.61 -12.33 15.33
C PHE A 249 23.14 -12.61 15.03
N SER A 250 22.75 -12.46 13.76
CA SER A 250 21.38 -12.71 13.34
C SER A 250 21.34 -13.39 11.97
N GLN A 251 20.61 -14.47 11.88
CA GLN A 251 20.22 -15.08 10.60
C GLN A 251 19.03 -14.34 9.96
N ASN A 252 18.36 -13.47 10.73
CA ASN A 252 17.38 -12.51 10.22
C ASN A 252 18.10 -11.20 9.88
N TYR A 253 17.44 -10.36 9.09
CA TYR A 253 17.92 -9.00 8.87
C TYR A 253 17.81 -8.19 10.17
N ALA A 254 18.90 -8.02 10.91
CA ALA A 254 18.93 -7.25 12.15
C ALA A 254 20.05 -6.21 12.16
N CYS A 255 19.75 -5.03 12.68
CA CYS A 255 20.73 -3.99 12.89
C CYS A 255 21.49 -4.24 14.21
N PRO A 256 22.81 -4.41 14.19
CA PRO A 256 23.58 -4.64 15.41
C PRO A 256 23.51 -3.45 16.38
N ASP A 257 23.48 -2.22 15.86
CA ASP A 257 23.54 -1.00 16.67
C ASP A 257 22.17 -0.66 17.30
N CYS A 258 21.09 -0.82 16.53
CA CYS A 258 19.75 -0.40 16.95
C CYS A 258 18.89 -1.54 17.52
N GLY A 259 19.31 -2.80 17.39
CA GLY A 259 18.54 -3.98 17.78
C GLY A 259 17.23 -4.16 17.00
N VAL A 260 17.05 -3.44 15.89
CA VAL A 260 15.87 -3.57 15.03
C VAL A 260 16.05 -4.80 14.16
N SER A 261 15.12 -5.75 14.26
CA SER A 261 15.04 -6.92 13.38
C SER A 261 13.99 -6.69 12.30
N MET A 262 14.32 -7.01 11.06
CA MET A 262 13.40 -7.03 9.93
C MET A 262 13.03 -8.46 9.58
N GLU A 263 11.78 -8.65 9.16
CA GLU A 263 11.30 -9.94 8.65
C GLU A 263 11.99 -10.28 7.31
N GLU A 264 11.87 -11.54 6.90
CA GLU A 264 12.38 -11.98 5.61
C GLU A 264 11.74 -11.17 4.46
N LEU A 265 12.57 -10.73 3.52
CA LEU A 265 12.10 -9.99 2.35
C LEU A 265 11.26 -10.89 1.45
N THR A 266 9.95 -10.76 1.56
CA THR A 266 8.98 -11.48 0.73
C THR A 266 8.23 -10.52 -0.19
N PRO A 267 7.73 -10.95 -1.35
CA PRO A 267 6.94 -10.07 -2.22
C PRO A 267 5.70 -9.46 -1.55
N ARG A 268 5.15 -10.12 -0.52
CA ARG A 268 4.01 -9.62 0.26
C ARG A 268 4.37 -8.35 1.06
N MET A 269 5.61 -8.25 1.52
CA MET A 269 6.12 -7.10 2.26
C MET A 269 6.11 -5.82 1.40
N PHE A 270 6.28 -5.94 0.09
CA PHE A 270 6.30 -4.82 -0.85
C PHE A 270 4.93 -4.51 -1.45
N SER A 271 3.83 -4.97 -0.83
CA SER A 271 2.46 -4.64 -1.22
C SER A 271 1.84 -3.66 -0.24
N PHE A 272 1.42 -2.49 -0.72
CA PHE A 272 0.65 -1.55 0.09
C PHE A 272 -0.84 -1.96 0.23
N ASN A 273 -1.29 -2.99 -0.50
CA ASN A 273 -2.63 -3.58 -0.38
C ASN A 273 -2.69 -4.74 0.64
N ALA A 274 -1.54 -5.12 1.20
CA ALA A 274 -1.45 -6.20 2.17
C ALA A 274 -0.99 -5.67 3.54
N PRO A 275 -1.50 -6.18 4.67
CA PRO A 275 -1.14 -5.73 6.02
C PRO A 275 0.36 -5.84 6.33
N TYR A 276 1.07 -6.72 5.63
CA TYR A 276 2.51 -6.94 5.79
C TYR A 276 3.34 -5.72 5.37
N GLY A 277 2.94 -5.02 4.30
CA GLY A 277 3.67 -3.88 3.75
C GLY A 277 2.98 -2.54 3.93
N ALA A 278 1.67 -2.52 4.07
CA ALA A 278 0.88 -1.30 4.19
C ALA A 278 1.21 -0.50 5.45
N CYS A 279 1.26 0.81 5.32
CA CYS A 279 1.33 1.71 6.47
C CYS A 279 0.14 1.45 7.40
N PRO A 280 0.34 1.14 8.70
CA PRO A 280 -0.75 0.80 9.60
C PRO A 280 -1.72 1.96 9.86
N THR A 281 -1.25 3.21 9.76
CA THR A 281 -2.06 4.41 10.00
C THR A 281 -3.09 4.67 8.90
N CYS A 282 -2.69 4.53 7.62
CA CYS A 282 -3.58 4.76 6.48
C CYS A 282 -3.99 3.48 5.74
N SER A 283 -3.62 2.32 6.27
CA SER A 283 -3.90 1.01 5.64
C SER A 283 -3.52 0.94 4.15
N GLY A 284 -2.42 1.63 3.79
CA GLY A 284 -1.88 1.64 2.43
C GLY A 284 -2.53 2.65 1.47
N LEU A 285 -3.43 3.51 1.95
CA LEU A 285 -4.05 4.55 1.12
C LEU A 285 -3.09 5.71 0.79
N GLY A 286 -2.15 6.01 1.70
CA GLY A 286 -1.24 7.16 1.59
C GLY A 286 -1.86 8.46 2.09
N THR A 287 -3.17 8.57 2.10
CA THR A 287 -3.96 9.72 2.57
C THR A 287 -4.89 9.31 3.70
N LEU A 288 -5.37 10.28 4.44
CA LEU A 288 -6.42 10.16 5.43
C LEU A 288 -7.48 11.22 5.14
N LEU A 289 -8.74 10.84 5.23
CA LEU A 289 -9.83 11.80 5.26
C LEU A 289 -9.84 12.48 6.63
N LYS A 290 -9.72 13.79 6.66
CA LYS A 290 -9.78 14.61 7.86
C LYS A 290 -10.73 15.78 7.66
N ILE A 291 -11.39 16.20 8.73
CA ILE A 291 -12.20 17.42 8.70
C ILE A 291 -11.30 18.61 8.32
N ASP A 292 -11.70 19.32 7.27
CA ASP A 292 -10.97 20.46 6.74
C ASP A 292 -11.51 21.76 7.36
N PRO A 293 -10.69 22.54 8.09
CA PRO A 293 -11.11 23.80 8.64
C PRO A 293 -11.69 24.78 7.60
N ALA A 294 -11.19 24.73 6.36
CA ALA A 294 -11.69 25.61 5.29
C ALA A 294 -13.10 25.21 4.81
N LEU A 295 -13.46 23.93 4.91
CA LEU A 295 -14.80 23.47 4.61
C LEU A 295 -15.78 23.71 5.79
N VAL A 296 -15.25 23.71 7.02
CA VAL A 296 -16.03 24.04 8.24
C VAL A 296 -16.37 25.53 8.28
N VAL A 297 -15.43 26.38 7.88
CA VAL A 297 -15.56 27.85 7.82
C VAL A 297 -15.29 28.32 6.39
N PRO A 298 -16.25 28.17 5.47
CA PRO A 298 -16.03 28.44 4.05
C PRO A 298 -15.91 29.95 3.75
N ASP A 299 -16.55 30.79 4.54
CA ASP A 299 -16.44 32.26 4.43
C ASP A 299 -16.04 32.88 5.77
N PRO A 300 -14.74 33.16 5.97
CA PRO A 300 -14.25 33.78 7.21
C PRO A 300 -14.69 35.24 7.40
N LYS A 301 -15.36 35.86 6.42
CA LYS A 301 -15.96 37.19 6.55
C LYS A 301 -17.31 37.16 7.30
N LEU A 302 -17.93 36.00 7.38
CA LEU A 302 -19.13 35.80 8.19
C LEU A 302 -18.76 35.74 9.67
N SER A 303 -19.66 36.26 10.51
CA SER A 303 -19.55 36.16 11.97
C SER A 303 -20.16 34.84 12.46
N LEU A 304 -19.87 34.45 13.70
CA LEU A 304 -20.48 33.30 14.33
C LEU A 304 -22.00 33.43 14.37
N SER A 305 -22.55 34.61 14.69
CA SER A 305 -23.99 34.88 14.68
C SER A 305 -24.65 34.75 13.29
N ARG A 306 -23.86 34.96 12.22
CA ARG A 306 -24.32 34.86 10.83
C ARG A 306 -24.00 33.50 10.19
N GLY A 307 -23.55 32.53 10.97
CA GLY A 307 -23.33 31.16 10.47
C GLY A 307 -21.99 30.96 9.78
N ALA A 308 -20.91 31.55 10.29
CA ALA A 308 -19.55 31.30 9.78
C ALA A 308 -19.17 29.82 9.82
N ILE A 309 -19.72 29.05 10.76
CA ILE A 309 -19.51 27.61 10.92
C ILE A 309 -20.76 26.88 10.45
N ILE A 310 -20.61 25.99 9.46
CA ILE A 310 -21.74 25.33 8.76
C ILE A 310 -21.84 23.81 8.98
N ILE A 311 -20.91 23.23 9.74
CA ILE A 311 -20.84 21.78 9.93
C ILE A 311 -22.04 21.24 10.74
N PRO A 312 -22.59 20.03 10.44
CA PRO A 312 -23.76 19.45 11.11
C PRO A 312 -23.59 19.34 12.62
N GLY A 313 -24.57 19.84 13.37
CA GLY A 313 -24.59 19.89 14.85
C GLY A 313 -23.82 21.06 15.47
N TRP A 314 -23.04 21.80 14.70
CA TRP A 314 -22.25 22.96 15.15
C TRP A 314 -22.50 24.24 14.33
N ASN A 315 -23.65 24.31 13.63
CA ASN A 315 -23.99 25.52 12.89
C ASN A 315 -24.13 26.72 13.86
N SER A 316 -23.24 27.70 13.66
CA SER A 316 -23.14 28.85 14.57
C SER A 316 -24.27 29.88 14.41
N GLY A 317 -24.94 29.91 13.24
CA GLY A 317 -26.00 30.85 12.94
C GLY A 317 -27.36 30.58 13.61
N ASN A 318 -27.50 29.47 14.34
CA ASN A 318 -28.76 29.08 14.98
C ASN A 318 -28.77 29.49 16.46
N PRO A 319 -29.50 30.52 16.86
CA PRO A 319 -29.56 30.96 18.25
C PRO A 319 -30.26 29.91 19.12
N GLY A 320 -29.92 29.84 20.41
CA GLY A 320 -30.49 28.91 21.38
C GLY A 320 -30.09 27.45 21.24
N THR A 321 -29.16 27.13 20.33
CA THR A 321 -28.58 25.80 20.19
C THR A 321 -27.42 25.59 21.16
N ILE A 322 -27.05 24.32 21.38
CA ILE A 322 -25.86 23.96 22.15
C ILE A 322 -24.61 24.63 21.53
N ALA A 323 -24.50 24.66 20.22
CA ALA A 323 -23.42 25.30 19.51
C ALA A 323 -23.29 26.81 19.86
N SER A 324 -24.42 27.53 19.83
CA SER A 324 -24.42 28.97 20.15
C SER A 324 -24.02 29.25 21.60
N MET A 325 -24.36 28.35 22.55
CA MET A 325 -23.96 28.49 23.95
C MET A 325 -22.45 28.35 24.12
N TYR A 326 -21.84 27.34 23.48
CA TYR A 326 -20.38 27.17 23.49
C TYR A 326 -19.65 28.34 22.83
N PHE A 327 -20.12 28.82 21.69
CA PHE A 327 -19.49 29.96 21.00
C PHE A 327 -19.63 31.27 21.77
N SER A 328 -20.76 31.50 22.44
CA SER A 328 -20.93 32.66 23.33
C SER A 328 -19.94 32.62 24.49
N ALA A 329 -19.81 31.47 25.15
CA ALA A 329 -18.86 31.28 26.25
C ALA A 329 -17.39 31.44 25.78
N LEU A 330 -17.06 30.97 24.59
CA LEU A 330 -15.75 31.18 23.97
C LEU A 330 -15.52 32.67 23.70
N CYS A 331 -16.49 33.38 23.11
CA CYS A 331 -16.36 34.81 22.84
C CYS A 331 -16.18 35.60 24.13
N GLU A 332 -16.97 35.33 25.17
CA GLU A 332 -16.83 35.93 26.49
C GLU A 332 -15.43 35.69 27.08
N ARG A 333 -14.94 34.46 27.04
CA ARG A 333 -13.62 34.08 27.58
C ARG A 333 -12.46 34.82 26.92
N TYR A 334 -12.54 35.02 25.58
CA TYR A 334 -11.48 35.66 24.80
C TYR A 334 -11.75 37.13 24.49
N GLY A 335 -12.78 37.71 25.08
CA GLY A 335 -13.09 39.15 24.96
C GLY A 335 -13.49 39.58 23.54
N ALA A 336 -14.23 38.70 22.82
CA ALA A 336 -14.70 38.94 21.46
C ALA A 336 -16.23 38.94 21.37
N SER A 337 -16.77 39.45 20.27
CA SER A 337 -18.21 39.42 19.99
C SER A 337 -18.57 38.32 19.01
N MET A 338 -19.74 37.72 19.18
CA MET A 338 -20.33 36.79 18.22
C MET A 338 -20.58 37.40 16.83
N ASP A 339 -20.65 38.74 16.76
CA ASP A 339 -20.87 39.48 15.52
C ASP A 339 -19.58 39.87 14.79
N THR A 340 -18.42 39.62 15.39
CA THR A 340 -17.12 39.83 14.73
C THR A 340 -16.91 38.77 13.64
N PRO A 341 -16.45 39.14 12.42
CA PRO A 341 -16.09 38.18 11.38
C PRO A 341 -15.11 37.14 11.90
N PHE A 342 -15.33 35.85 11.54
CA PHE A 342 -14.52 34.75 12.07
C PHE A 342 -13.01 34.95 11.80
N GLY A 343 -12.67 35.47 10.63
CA GLY A 343 -11.28 35.74 10.27
C GLY A 343 -10.61 36.83 11.08
N GLU A 344 -11.40 37.74 11.70
CA GLU A 344 -10.94 38.84 12.54
C GLU A 344 -10.94 38.51 14.03
N LEU A 345 -11.55 37.38 14.42
CA LEU A 345 -11.50 36.92 15.80
C LEU A 345 -10.05 36.64 16.26
N PRO A 346 -9.75 36.81 17.56
CA PRO A 346 -8.45 36.43 18.10
C PRO A 346 -8.04 35.03 17.69
N LYS A 347 -6.78 34.84 17.26
CA LYS A 347 -6.30 33.53 16.82
C LYS A 347 -6.47 32.40 17.86
N PRO A 348 -6.27 32.64 19.18
CA PRO A 348 -6.58 31.67 20.21
C PRO A 348 -8.05 31.23 20.22
N LEU A 349 -9.00 32.18 19.99
CA LEU A 349 -10.42 31.86 19.91
C LEU A 349 -10.75 31.02 18.67
N GLN A 350 -10.22 31.41 17.50
CA GLN A 350 -10.38 30.60 16.27
C GLN A 350 -9.88 29.16 16.49
N HIS A 351 -8.71 29.01 17.13
CA HIS A 351 -8.14 27.71 17.46
C HIS A 351 -9.00 26.94 18.45
N ALA A 352 -9.45 27.60 19.54
CA ALA A 352 -10.31 26.98 20.54
C ALA A 352 -11.66 26.52 19.96
N ALA A 353 -12.26 27.31 19.07
CA ALA A 353 -13.49 26.92 18.38
C ALA A 353 -13.31 25.66 17.51
N LEU A 354 -12.22 25.56 16.78
CA LEU A 354 -11.96 24.45 15.87
C LEU A 354 -11.39 23.22 16.59
N TYR A 355 -10.43 23.40 17.50
CA TYR A 355 -9.64 22.30 18.09
C TYR A 355 -9.86 22.10 19.60
N GLY A 356 -10.65 22.97 20.24
CA GLY A 356 -11.00 22.85 21.65
C GLY A 356 -10.13 23.65 22.62
N THR A 357 -10.54 23.63 23.90
CA THR A 357 -9.88 24.37 24.98
C THR A 357 -8.89 23.52 25.79
N GLY A 358 -8.67 22.25 25.39
CA GLY A 358 -7.84 21.31 26.14
C GLY A 358 -8.48 21.00 27.51
N GLU A 359 -7.74 21.27 28.60
CA GLU A 359 -8.22 21.06 29.99
C GLU A 359 -8.95 22.30 30.56
N GLU A 360 -8.89 23.43 29.84
CA GLU A 360 -9.50 24.68 30.29
C GLU A 360 -11.02 24.60 30.22
N LYS A 361 -11.70 24.84 31.35
CA LYS A 361 -13.16 24.81 31.44
C LYS A 361 -13.74 26.16 31.05
N LEU A 362 -14.79 26.11 30.25
CA LEU A 362 -15.65 27.26 29.90
C LEU A 362 -16.82 27.30 30.86
N HIS A 363 -17.20 28.51 31.28
CA HIS A 363 -18.44 28.77 32.01
C HIS A 363 -19.58 28.93 31.01
N ILE A 364 -20.45 27.90 30.91
CA ILE A 364 -21.54 27.91 29.93
C ILE A 364 -22.84 28.25 30.64
N GLN A 365 -23.50 29.29 30.12
CA GLN A 365 -24.83 29.67 30.55
C GLN A 365 -25.85 29.14 29.54
N TYR A 366 -26.92 28.53 30.02
CA TYR A 366 -28.02 28.09 29.17
C TYR A 366 -29.36 28.66 29.65
N GLN A 367 -30.19 28.99 28.69
CA GLN A 367 -31.55 29.43 28.92
C GLN A 367 -32.49 28.59 28.01
N LYS A 368 -33.34 27.78 28.60
CA LYS A 368 -34.35 26.97 27.89
C LYS A 368 -35.72 27.29 28.42
N GLU A 369 -36.77 26.88 27.68
CA GLU A 369 -38.19 27.10 28.06
C GLU A 369 -38.52 26.58 29.47
N PHE A 370 -37.79 25.58 30.00
CA PHE A 370 -38.02 24.94 31.29
C PHE A 370 -36.94 25.23 32.35
N GLY A 371 -36.12 26.27 32.17
CA GLY A 371 -35.12 26.67 33.17
C GLY A 371 -33.85 27.27 32.59
N SER A 372 -33.15 28.00 33.44
CA SER A 372 -31.80 28.53 33.19
C SER A 372 -30.81 27.95 34.19
N GLY A 373 -29.59 27.79 33.79
CA GLY A 373 -28.52 27.30 34.66
C GLY A 373 -27.15 27.52 34.06
N THR A 374 -26.13 27.18 34.84
CA THR A 374 -24.73 27.30 34.44
C THR A 374 -24.01 26.00 34.74
N PHE A 375 -23.03 25.64 33.91
CA PHE A 375 -22.13 24.51 34.16
C PHE A 375 -20.75 24.80 33.58
N ASP A 376 -19.72 24.22 34.20
CA ASP A 376 -18.35 24.36 33.76
C ASP A 376 -17.89 23.09 33.04
N THR A 377 -17.45 23.22 31.79
CA THR A 377 -16.96 22.10 30.99
C THR A 377 -15.86 22.51 30.04
N ALA A 378 -14.94 21.61 29.75
CA ALA A 378 -13.99 21.82 28.67
C ALA A 378 -14.68 21.62 27.31
N PHE A 379 -14.29 22.42 26.33
CA PHE A 379 -14.80 22.30 24.97
C PHE A 379 -13.88 21.40 24.14
N GLU A 380 -14.42 20.30 23.62
CA GLU A 380 -13.66 19.34 22.80
C GLU A 380 -13.14 19.94 21.49
N GLY A 381 -13.82 20.98 20.97
CA GLY A 381 -13.57 21.52 19.63
C GLY A 381 -14.39 20.82 18.54
N ILE A 382 -14.70 21.58 17.49
CA ILE A 382 -15.52 21.08 16.39
C ILE A 382 -14.86 19.91 15.67
N ILE A 383 -13.60 20.06 15.28
CA ILE A 383 -12.86 19.06 14.49
C ILE A 383 -12.68 17.76 15.25
N PRO A 384 -12.15 17.72 16.49
CA PRO A 384 -12.07 16.50 17.28
C PRO A 384 -13.43 15.83 17.53
N ASN A 385 -14.46 16.63 17.81
CA ASN A 385 -15.82 16.14 18.00
C ASN A 385 -16.36 15.42 16.76
N MET A 386 -16.21 16.04 15.59
CA MET A 386 -16.69 15.47 14.32
C MET A 386 -15.87 14.24 13.92
N GLU A 387 -14.54 14.26 14.10
CA GLU A 387 -13.69 13.08 13.85
C GLU A 387 -14.04 11.91 14.77
N ARG A 388 -14.37 12.17 16.03
CA ARG A 388 -14.85 11.14 16.96
C ARG A 388 -16.20 10.60 16.52
N ARG A 389 -17.18 11.47 16.23
CA ARG A 389 -18.51 11.08 15.74
C ARG A 389 -18.43 10.27 14.45
N TYR A 390 -17.57 10.64 13.51
CA TYR A 390 -17.35 9.89 12.28
C TYR A 390 -16.87 8.46 12.54
N ARG A 391 -15.99 8.27 13.52
CA ARG A 391 -15.51 6.93 13.91
C ARG A 391 -16.55 6.09 14.64
N GLU A 392 -17.39 6.72 15.45
CA GLU A 392 -18.35 6.03 16.32
C GLU A 392 -19.69 5.74 15.63
N THR A 393 -20.07 6.55 14.61
CA THR A 393 -21.35 6.36 13.92
C THR A 393 -21.37 5.11 13.04
N GLN A 394 -22.50 4.39 13.06
CA GLN A 394 -22.77 3.28 12.16
C GLN A 394 -23.72 3.67 11.00
N SER A 395 -24.23 4.90 11.00
CA SER A 395 -25.12 5.41 9.95
C SER A 395 -24.32 5.89 8.75
N ASP A 396 -24.55 5.27 7.60
CA ASP A 396 -23.92 5.67 6.33
C ASP A 396 -24.34 7.08 5.91
N TYR A 397 -25.59 7.46 6.16
CA TYR A 397 -26.06 8.83 5.92
C TYR A 397 -25.25 9.86 6.72
N SER A 398 -25.08 9.63 8.03
CA SER A 398 -24.31 10.54 8.88
C SER A 398 -22.83 10.59 8.49
N LYS A 399 -22.26 9.48 8.00
CA LYS A 399 -20.90 9.47 7.46
C LYS A 399 -20.78 10.32 6.21
N GLN A 400 -21.68 10.11 5.24
CA GLN A 400 -21.71 10.89 4.00
C GLN A 400 -21.87 12.38 4.24
N GLU A 401 -22.73 12.77 5.20
CA GLU A 401 -22.91 14.16 5.59
C GLU A 401 -21.62 14.78 6.17
N MET A 402 -20.87 14.02 6.97
CA MET A 402 -19.60 14.47 7.52
C MET A 402 -18.46 14.46 6.49
N GLU A 403 -18.46 13.52 5.55
CA GLU A 403 -17.46 13.42 4.47
C GLU A 403 -17.47 14.65 3.55
N ALA A 404 -18.60 15.36 3.43
CA ALA A 404 -18.68 16.62 2.69
C ALA A 404 -17.79 17.73 3.29
N PHE A 405 -17.40 17.60 4.56
CA PHE A 405 -16.50 18.54 5.27
C PHE A 405 -15.08 17.98 5.43
N MET A 406 -14.75 16.87 4.74
CA MET A 406 -13.44 16.25 4.80
C MET A 406 -12.64 16.48 3.53
N SER A 407 -11.34 16.63 3.69
CA SER A 407 -10.38 16.61 2.60
C SER A 407 -9.36 15.49 2.78
N GLU A 408 -8.79 15.04 1.66
CA GLU A 408 -7.68 14.09 1.67
C GLU A 408 -6.39 14.78 2.09
N THR A 409 -5.84 14.37 3.23
CA THR A 409 -4.54 14.86 3.71
C THR A 409 -3.50 13.75 3.65
N PRO A 410 -2.24 14.04 3.31
CA PRO A 410 -1.17 13.05 3.35
C PRO A 410 -1.07 12.41 4.75
N CYS A 411 -0.95 11.09 4.78
CA CYS A 411 -0.81 10.36 6.04
C CYS A 411 0.43 10.82 6.82
N PRO A 412 0.31 11.24 8.09
CA PRO A 412 1.43 11.78 8.88
C PRO A 412 2.51 10.74 9.19
N ALA A 413 2.17 9.44 9.13
CA ALA A 413 3.12 8.37 9.43
C ALA A 413 3.98 7.97 8.22
N CYS A 414 3.40 7.90 7.02
CA CYS A 414 4.12 7.50 5.81
C CYS A 414 4.32 8.64 4.81
N HIS A 415 3.80 9.84 5.07
CA HIS A 415 3.92 11.01 4.20
C HIS A 415 3.53 10.73 2.73
N GLY A 416 2.42 10.02 2.54
CA GLY A 416 1.94 9.65 1.20
C GLY A 416 2.56 8.39 0.62
N LYS A 417 3.60 7.81 1.21
CA LYS A 417 4.36 6.68 0.65
C LYS A 417 3.64 5.33 0.71
N ARG A 418 2.54 5.21 1.44
CA ARG A 418 1.68 4.01 1.56
C ARG A 418 2.28 2.83 2.31
N PHE A 419 3.59 2.76 2.51
CA PHE A 419 4.33 1.63 3.08
C PHE A 419 4.76 1.84 4.54
N LYS A 420 5.06 0.73 5.22
CA LYS A 420 5.77 0.73 6.51
C LYS A 420 7.19 1.25 6.35
N LYS A 421 7.79 1.74 7.45
CA LYS A 421 9.17 2.24 7.47
C LYS A 421 10.20 1.16 7.12
N GLU A 422 9.94 -0.09 7.53
CA GLU A 422 10.79 -1.25 7.24
C GLU A 422 10.84 -1.55 5.73
N VAL A 423 9.71 -1.41 5.03
CA VAL A 423 9.64 -1.57 3.57
C VAL A 423 10.40 -0.46 2.85
N LEU A 424 10.24 0.77 3.31
CA LEU A 424 10.94 1.94 2.75
C LEU A 424 12.45 1.92 3.04
N ALA A 425 12.89 1.10 3.97
CA ALA A 425 14.30 0.90 4.28
C ALA A 425 14.99 -0.13 3.36
N VAL A 426 14.26 -0.75 2.42
CA VAL A 426 14.84 -1.66 1.43
C VAL A 426 15.05 -0.93 0.11
N THR A 427 16.25 -1.01 -0.46
CA THR A 427 16.62 -0.32 -1.70
C THR A 427 17.12 -1.26 -2.78
N VAL A 428 16.89 -0.88 -4.04
CA VAL A 428 17.51 -1.46 -5.24
C VAL A 428 18.17 -0.31 -5.98
N GLY A 429 19.47 -0.40 -6.22
CA GLY A 429 20.23 0.72 -6.81
C GLY A 429 20.13 2.02 -6.00
N GLY A 430 20.03 1.93 -4.67
CA GLY A 430 19.91 3.09 -3.77
C GLY A 430 18.51 3.72 -3.68
N LYS A 431 17.51 3.21 -4.39
CA LYS A 431 16.12 3.71 -4.32
C LYS A 431 15.17 2.68 -3.71
N ASN A 432 14.31 3.12 -2.80
CA ASN A 432 13.23 2.26 -2.31
C ASN A 432 12.05 2.21 -3.30
N ILE A 433 11.14 1.26 -3.09
CA ILE A 433 10.01 1.01 -4.00
C ILE A 433 9.10 2.24 -4.17
N ALA A 434 8.90 3.06 -3.14
CA ALA A 434 8.09 4.27 -3.23
C ALA A 434 8.81 5.35 -4.05
N GLN A 435 10.12 5.56 -3.81
CA GLN A 435 10.93 6.51 -4.58
C GLN A 435 10.95 6.15 -6.07
N LEU A 436 11.10 4.85 -6.39
CA LEU A 436 11.04 4.39 -7.77
C LEU A 436 9.64 4.60 -8.38
N SER A 437 8.59 4.31 -7.62
CA SER A 437 7.21 4.50 -8.08
C SER A 437 6.83 5.97 -8.28
N ASP A 438 7.47 6.90 -7.58
CA ASP A 438 7.26 8.34 -7.72
C ASP A 438 8.04 8.96 -8.91
N MET A 439 8.92 8.20 -9.55
CA MET A 439 9.60 8.65 -10.76
C MET A 439 8.65 8.65 -11.95
N SER A 440 8.90 9.51 -12.93
CA SER A 440 8.19 9.39 -14.22
C SER A 440 8.48 8.02 -14.87
N VAL A 441 7.55 7.52 -15.66
CA VAL A 441 7.72 6.25 -16.40
C VAL A 441 9.02 6.26 -17.20
N ARG A 442 9.37 7.41 -17.83
CA ARG A 442 10.62 7.60 -18.55
C ARG A 442 11.85 7.44 -17.64
N ASP A 443 11.85 8.14 -16.51
CA ASP A 443 13.00 8.13 -15.60
C ASP A 443 13.13 6.79 -14.88
N ALA A 444 12.01 6.18 -14.50
CA ALA A 444 11.99 4.84 -13.90
C ALA A 444 12.58 3.80 -14.87
N ARG A 445 12.21 3.86 -16.16
CA ARG A 445 12.77 2.99 -17.19
C ARG A 445 14.27 3.18 -17.34
N ALA A 446 14.73 4.43 -17.49
CA ALA A 446 16.15 4.74 -17.61
C ALA A 446 16.96 4.28 -16.39
N PHE A 447 16.42 4.49 -15.17
CA PHE A 447 17.03 4.02 -13.94
C PHE A 447 17.18 2.49 -13.91
N LEU A 448 16.12 1.75 -14.26
CA LEU A 448 16.13 0.28 -14.24
C LEU A 448 17.07 -0.31 -15.30
N GLN A 449 17.18 0.31 -16.48
CA GLN A 449 18.12 -0.07 -17.53
C GLN A 449 19.58 0.17 -17.11
N GLY A 450 19.85 1.21 -16.32
CA GLY A 450 21.17 1.55 -15.78
C GLY A 450 21.55 0.84 -14.49
N LEU A 451 20.75 -0.12 -13.99
CA LEU A 451 21.04 -0.82 -12.74
C LEU A 451 22.29 -1.67 -12.82
N GLU A 452 23.25 -1.37 -11.95
CA GLU A 452 24.41 -2.20 -11.71
C GLU A 452 24.06 -3.28 -10.67
N LEU A 453 23.88 -4.50 -11.12
CA LEU A 453 23.58 -5.65 -10.28
C LEU A 453 24.76 -6.63 -10.27
N SER A 454 24.98 -7.30 -9.14
CA SER A 454 25.93 -8.41 -9.06
C SER A 454 25.56 -9.50 -10.07
N PRO A 455 26.52 -10.34 -10.52
CA PRO A 455 26.23 -11.42 -11.48
C PRO A 455 25.07 -12.33 -11.02
N MET A 456 25.00 -12.64 -9.74
CA MET A 456 23.94 -13.44 -9.14
C MET A 456 22.58 -12.71 -9.21
N HIS A 457 22.51 -11.44 -8.78
CA HIS A 457 21.28 -10.65 -8.85
C HIS A 457 20.84 -10.40 -10.29
N ARG A 458 21.77 -10.24 -11.23
CA ARG A 458 21.44 -10.09 -12.66
C ARG A 458 20.78 -11.34 -13.22
N MET A 459 21.24 -12.52 -12.84
CA MET A 459 20.60 -13.78 -13.25
C MET A 459 19.18 -13.91 -12.67
N ILE A 460 18.99 -13.57 -11.39
CA ILE A 460 17.71 -13.65 -10.69
C ILE A 460 16.71 -12.61 -11.24
N ALA A 461 17.16 -11.37 -11.45
CA ALA A 461 16.32 -10.25 -11.85
C ALA A 461 16.09 -10.16 -13.36
N GLY A 462 16.89 -10.86 -14.19
CA GLY A 462 16.91 -10.66 -15.64
C GLY A 462 15.53 -10.75 -16.30
N GLN A 463 14.76 -11.80 -15.99
CA GLN A 463 13.40 -11.95 -16.53
C GLN A 463 12.44 -10.88 -15.99
N VAL A 464 12.54 -10.56 -14.70
CA VAL A 464 11.69 -9.53 -14.05
C VAL A 464 11.95 -8.15 -14.66
N LEU A 465 13.22 -7.78 -14.85
CA LEU A 465 13.61 -6.51 -15.48
C LEU A 465 13.16 -6.43 -16.93
N LYS A 466 13.24 -7.53 -17.68
CA LYS A 466 12.74 -7.60 -19.06
C LYS A 466 11.23 -7.32 -19.14
N GLU A 467 10.46 -7.92 -18.24
CA GLU A 467 9.01 -7.71 -18.17
C GLU A 467 8.66 -6.28 -17.76
N ILE A 468 9.38 -5.70 -16.80
CA ILE A 468 9.19 -4.30 -16.40
C ILE A 468 9.54 -3.36 -17.56
N ASP A 469 10.68 -3.58 -18.25
CA ASP A 469 11.11 -2.72 -19.38
C ASP A 469 10.12 -2.76 -20.53
N ALA A 470 9.57 -3.93 -20.86
CA ALA A 470 8.55 -4.10 -21.89
C ALA A 470 7.30 -3.27 -21.57
N ARG A 471 6.78 -3.36 -20.33
CA ARG A 471 5.59 -2.61 -19.89
C ARG A 471 5.84 -1.10 -19.79
N LEU A 472 6.98 -0.69 -19.24
CA LEU A 472 7.36 0.74 -19.21
C LEU A 472 7.57 1.27 -20.63
N GLY A 473 8.21 0.50 -21.51
CA GLY A 473 8.41 0.83 -22.92
C GLY A 473 7.08 1.06 -23.65
N PHE A 474 6.09 0.22 -23.37
CA PHE A 474 4.76 0.39 -23.94
C PHE A 474 4.07 1.66 -23.45
N LEU A 475 4.15 1.99 -22.15
CA LEU A 475 3.63 3.25 -21.61
C LEU A 475 4.29 4.47 -22.29
N VAL A 476 5.59 4.41 -22.55
CA VAL A 476 6.30 5.46 -23.31
C VAL A 476 5.77 5.56 -24.74
N ASN A 477 5.52 4.42 -25.40
CA ASN A 477 5.03 4.40 -26.79
C ASN A 477 3.63 4.99 -26.93
N VAL A 478 2.77 4.80 -25.93
CA VAL A 478 1.41 5.39 -25.92
C VAL A 478 1.38 6.83 -25.39
N GLY A 479 2.55 7.47 -25.18
CA GLY A 479 2.67 8.87 -24.77
C GLY A 479 2.33 9.14 -23.30
N LEU A 480 2.52 8.15 -22.42
CA LEU A 480 2.28 8.26 -20.97
C LEU A 480 3.59 8.29 -20.16
N ASP A 481 4.67 8.70 -20.78
CA ASP A 481 6.01 8.72 -20.21
C ASP A 481 6.19 9.73 -19.05
N TYR A 482 5.32 10.72 -18.95
CA TYR A 482 5.27 11.72 -17.88
C TYR A 482 4.58 11.26 -16.60
N LEU A 483 3.71 10.24 -16.68
CA LEU A 483 3.01 9.71 -15.48
C LEU A 483 3.99 9.03 -14.55
N THR A 484 3.61 8.97 -13.26
CA THR A 484 4.33 8.19 -12.25
C THR A 484 3.61 6.87 -11.98
N LEU A 485 4.32 5.83 -11.56
CA LEU A 485 3.70 4.56 -11.19
C LEU A 485 2.83 4.67 -9.91
N SER A 486 3.13 5.65 -9.05
CA SER A 486 2.35 5.96 -7.85
C SER A 486 1.07 6.75 -8.12
N HIS A 487 0.89 7.30 -9.34
CA HIS A 487 -0.28 8.10 -9.71
C HIS A 487 -1.58 7.31 -9.51
N ALA A 488 -2.56 7.91 -8.82
CA ALA A 488 -3.83 7.25 -8.51
C ALA A 488 -4.67 7.05 -9.78
N ALA A 489 -5.20 5.84 -9.98
CA ALA A 489 -5.99 5.54 -11.17
C ALA A 489 -7.32 6.33 -11.24
N SER A 490 -7.85 6.77 -10.10
CA SER A 490 -9.06 7.59 -10.00
C SER A 490 -8.91 9.01 -10.51
N THR A 491 -7.69 9.53 -10.60
CA THR A 491 -7.40 10.90 -11.04
C THR A 491 -6.95 10.99 -12.50
N LEU A 492 -6.93 9.85 -13.21
CA LEU A 492 -6.60 9.79 -14.62
C LEU A 492 -7.73 10.36 -15.48
N SER A 493 -7.38 11.09 -16.51
CA SER A 493 -8.33 11.43 -17.58
C SER A 493 -8.80 10.18 -18.33
N GLY A 494 -9.96 10.24 -18.97
CA GLY A 494 -10.49 9.10 -19.75
C GLY A 494 -9.50 8.58 -20.79
N GLY A 495 -8.81 9.47 -21.49
CA GLY A 495 -7.80 9.10 -22.49
C GLY A 495 -6.54 8.46 -21.88
N GLU A 496 -6.10 8.89 -20.70
CA GLU A 496 -4.99 8.26 -19.98
C GLU A 496 -5.37 6.86 -19.50
N ALA A 497 -6.54 6.71 -18.91
CA ALA A 497 -7.05 5.42 -18.43
C ALA A 497 -7.18 4.41 -19.58
N GLN A 498 -7.71 4.85 -20.73
CA GLN A 498 -7.81 4.01 -21.92
C GLN A 498 -6.43 3.56 -22.43
N ARG A 499 -5.46 4.48 -22.52
CA ARG A 499 -4.09 4.16 -22.95
C ARG A 499 -3.36 3.24 -21.98
N ILE A 500 -3.59 3.37 -20.67
CA ILE A 500 -3.07 2.43 -19.68
C ILE A 500 -3.63 1.03 -19.90
N ARG A 501 -4.93 0.89 -20.15
CA ARG A 501 -5.54 -0.40 -20.48
C ARG A 501 -4.97 -0.97 -21.78
N LEU A 502 -4.84 -0.13 -22.79
CA LEU A 502 -4.21 -0.51 -24.05
C LEU A 502 -2.80 -1.05 -23.79
N ALA A 503 -2.00 -0.31 -23.01
CA ALA A 503 -0.65 -0.70 -22.63
C ALA A 503 -0.62 -2.05 -21.88
N THR A 504 -1.57 -2.28 -20.98
CA THR A 504 -1.65 -3.52 -20.20
C THR A 504 -2.04 -4.72 -21.06
N GLN A 505 -3.06 -4.56 -21.92
CA GLN A 505 -3.60 -5.66 -22.70
C GLN A 505 -2.69 -6.04 -23.88
N ILE A 506 -2.22 -5.07 -24.65
CA ILE A 506 -1.31 -5.32 -25.78
C ILE A 506 0.09 -5.66 -25.29
N GLY A 507 0.56 -5.01 -24.23
CA GLY A 507 1.86 -5.29 -23.60
C GLY A 507 1.97 -6.71 -23.02
N SER A 508 0.86 -7.41 -22.81
CA SER A 508 0.85 -8.83 -22.40
C SER A 508 1.26 -9.78 -23.53
N GLY A 509 1.30 -9.31 -24.79
CA GLY A 509 1.72 -10.10 -25.95
C GLY A 509 0.82 -11.30 -26.25
N LEU A 510 -0.46 -11.26 -25.83
CA LEU A 510 -1.41 -12.35 -26.08
C LEU A 510 -1.68 -12.46 -27.59
N MET A 511 -1.26 -13.56 -28.18
CA MET A 511 -1.48 -13.88 -29.59
C MET A 511 -2.80 -14.64 -29.77
N GLY A 512 -3.43 -14.48 -30.94
CA GLY A 512 -4.68 -15.19 -31.28
C GLY A 512 -5.93 -14.62 -30.59
N VAL A 513 -5.86 -13.39 -30.07
CA VAL A 513 -6.97 -12.67 -29.44
C VAL A 513 -7.41 -11.52 -30.35
N LEU A 514 -8.72 -11.28 -30.42
CA LEU A 514 -9.29 -10.14 -31.12
C LEU A 514 -9.35 -8.93 -30.18
N TYR A 515 -8.60 -7.87 -30.48
CA TYR A 515 -8.65 -6.61 -29.75
C TYR A 515 -9.64 -5.65 -30.41
N ILE A 516 -10.59 -5.14 -29.64
CA ILE A 516 -11.58 -4.17 -30.10
C ILE A 516 -11.36 -2.86 -29.37
N LEU A 517 -11.05 -1.82 -30.13
CA LEU A 517 -10.61 -0.52 -29.60
C LEU A 517 -11.64 0.56 -29.98
N ASP A 518 -12.05 1.37 -28.99
CA ASP A 518 -12.89 2.54 -29.22
C ASP A 518 -12.03 3.80 -29.28
N GLU A 519 -11.96 4.41 -30.47
CA GLU A 519 -11.23 5.67 -30.72
C GLU A 519 -9.85 5.75 -30.01
N PRO A 520 -8.91 4.77 -30.22
CA PRO A 520 -7.70 4.65 -29.41
C PRO A 520 -6.74 5.85 -29.55
N SER A 521 -6.95 6.71 -30.55
CA SER A 521 -6.17 7.91 -30.81
C SER A 521 -6.72 9.18 -30.17
N ILE A 522 -7.83 9.10 -29.44
CA ILE A 522 -8.45 10.27 -28.83
C ILE A 522 -7.51 10.99 -27.85
N GLY A 523 -7.39 12.31 -27.97
CA GLY A 523 -6.51 13.12 -27.12
C GLY A 523 -5.02 12.93 -27.35
N LEU A 524 -4.59 12.21 -28.42
CA LEU A 524 -3.20 12.09 -28.80
C LEU A 524 -2.76 13.21 -29.77
N HIS A 525 -1.55 13.70 -29.55
CA HIS A 525 -0.86 14.50 -30.53
C HIS A 525 -0.48 13.62 -31.76
N GLN A 526 -0.40 14.19 -32.98
CA GLN A 526 -0.08 13.42 -34.19
C GLN A 526 1.21 12.58 -34.06
N ARG A 527 2.22 13.09 -33.39
CA ARG A 527 3.48 12.37 -33.15
C ARG A 527 3.27 11.09 -32.34
N ASP A 528 2.38 11.12 -31.33
CA ASP A 528 2.11 9.97 -30.46
C ASP A 528 1.18 8.97 -31.15
N ASN A 529 0.30 9.44 -32.03
CA ASN A 529 -0.50 8.58 -32.92
C ASN A 529 0.37 7.66 -33.80
N ALA A 530 1.42 8.19 -34.40
CA ALA A 530 2.33 7.38 -35.20
C ALA A 530 3.00 6.27 -34.37
N ARG A 531 3.38 6.56 -33.13
CA ARG A 531 3.96 5.57 -32.23
C ARG A 531 2.96 4.52 -31.78
N LEU A 532 1.72 4.94 -31.48
CA LEU A 532 0.64 4.02 -31.14
C LEU A 532 0.37 3.04 -32.29
N LEU A 533 0.21 3.53 -33.53
CA LEU A 533 -0.02 2.70 -34.70
C LEU A 533 1.12 1.71 -35.01
N LEU A 534 2.36 2.06 -34.69
CA LEU A 534 3.50 1.14 -34.78
C LEU A 534 3.48 0.06 -33.67
N SER A 535 2.80 0.30 -32.59
CA SER A 535 2.70 -0.63 -31.45
C SER A 535 1.50 -1.57 -31.56
N LEU A 536 0.45 -1.17 -32.31
CA LEU A 536 -0.72 -1.99 -32.66
C LEU A 536 -0.40 -2.94 -33.80
#